data_7eab93ac1b495435b6f1d9504399badb
#
_entry.id   7eab93ac1b495435b6f1d9504399badb
#
_cell.length_a   1.000
_cell.length_b   1.000
_cell.length_c   1.000
_cell.angle_alpha   90.00
_cell.angle_beta   90.00
_cell.angle_gamma   90.00
#
_symmetry.space_group_name_H-M   'P 1'
#
loop_
_entity.id
_entity.type
_entity.pdbx_description
1 polymer ?
#
loop_
_entity_poly.entity_id
_entity_poly.type
_entity_poly.pdbx_seq_one_letter_code
_entity_poly.pdbx_strand_id
1 'polypeptide(L)'
;MGQKVHPFGFRLGYNKNWQSRWFSKKDYPAFVFEDSKIRAYVKKLLYHAGLAKIEIERAGGKIRLILSTARPGIVIGRKGVEIEKLRGDLRQKFGREFSLEVNEIRRPEVEAQLVAENIAQQLERRVAFRRAMKRTVSMARKFGGEGIKVTCSGRLAGAEIARTEWYRDGRVPLQTLRADIVYGFAEAHTTYGIIGVKVWIYKGEILDKEVDQ
;
A
#
# COMPACT_ATOMS: atom_id res chain seq x y z
N MET A 1 -6.03 -8.63 25.73
CA MET A 1 -6.21 -7.41 24.90
C MET A 1 -7.05 -7.77 23.68
N GLY A 2 -8.05 -6.95 23.35
CA GLY A 2 -8.95 -7.21 22.23
C GLY A 2 -8.26 -7.16 20.86
N GLN A 3 -8.82 -7.92 19.91
CA GLN A 3 -8.38 -7.90 18.51
C GLN A 3 -8.69 -6.53 17.87
N LYS A 4 -7.86 -6.11 16.93
CA LYS A 4 -8.04 -4.85 16.20
C LYS A 4 -8.51 -5.13 14.78
N VAL A 5 -9.61 -4.48 14.38
CA VAL A 5 -10.11 -4.55 13.02
C VAL A 5 -9.14 -3.82 12.08
N HIS A 6 -9.01 -4.33 10.85
CA HIS A 6 -8.19 -3.67 9.82
C HIS A 6 -8.78 -2.29 9.50
N PRO A 7 -7.97 -1.20 9.56
CA PRO A 7 -8.50 0.17 9.44
C PRO A 7 -9.23 0.45 8.14
N PHE A 8 -8.75 -0.12 7.04
CA PHE A 8 -9.38 -0.02 5.73
C PHE A 8 -10.72 -0.77 5.70
N GLY A 9 -10.74 -2.04 6.17
CA GLY A 9 -11.95 -2.85 6.20
C GLY A 9 -13.05 -2.25 7.09
N PHE A 10 -12.68 -1.63 8.22
CA PHE A 10 -13.61 -0.95 9.11
C PHE A 10 -14.32 0.24 8.44
N ARG A 11 -13.68 0.89 7.46
CA ARG A 11 -14.19 2.09 6.76
C ARG A 11 -14.73 1.80 5.36
N LEU A 12 -14.73 0.54 4.96
CA LEU A 12 -15.20 0.12 3.65
C LEU A 12 -16.70 0.39 3.52
N GLY A 13 -17.11 1.03 2.43
CA GLY A 13 -18.51 1.46 2.20
C GLY A 13 -18.90 2.74 2.95
N TYR A 14 -18.02 3.30 3.79
CA TYR A 14 -18.24 4.58 4.45
C TYR A 14 -17.42 5.70 3.81
N ASN A 15 -16.08 5.64 3.90
CA ASN A 15 -15.15 6.60 3.30
C ASN A 15 -14.03 5.93 2.49
N LYS A 16 -14.07 4.61 2.34
CA LYS A 16 -13.17 3.83 1.50
C LYS A 16 -13.98 2.94 0.57
N ASN A 17 -13.51 2.78 -0.65
CA ASN A 17 -14.11 1.92 -1.66
C ASN A 17 -13.29 0.63 -1.85
N TRP A 18 -13.88 -0.37 -2.51
CA TRP A 18 -13.23 -1.61 -2.84
C TRP A 18 -12.05 -1.40 -3.81
N GLN A 19 -11.01 -2.19 -3.63
CA GLN A 19 -9.86 -2.17 -4.56
C GLN A 19 -10.10 -3.01 -5.82
N SER A 20 -11.07 -3.92 -5.79
CA SER A 20 -11.58 -4.63 -6.95
C SER A 20 -13.04 -4.24 -7.14
N ARG A 21 -13.35 -3.63 -8.29
CA ARG A 21 -14.70 -3.14 -8.63
C ARG A 21 -15.25 -3.94 -9.80
N TRP A 22 -15.98 -5.00 -9.49
CA TRP A 22 -16.67 -5.86 -10.45
C TRP A 22 -17.69 -6.74 -9.73
N PHE A 23 -18.61 -7.31 -10.49
CA PHE A 23 -19.59 -8.25 -10.02
C PHE A 23 -19.64 -9.48 -10.91
N SER A 24 -19.68 -10.68 -10.32
CA SER A 24 -19.94 -11.93 -11.02
C SER A 24 -20.69 -12.89 -10.09
N LYS A 25 -21.69 -13.60 -10.63
CA LYS A 25 -22.40 -14.64 -9.88
C LYS A 25 -21.72 -16.00 -9.99
N LYS A 26 -21.22 -16.36 -11.21
CA LYS A 26 -20.68 -17.69 -11.52
C LYS A 26 -19.17 -17.77 -11.32
N ASP A 27 -18.43 -16.77 -11.77
CA ASP A 27 -16.96 -16.80 -11.85
C ASP A 27 -16.27 -16.04 -10.70
N TYR A 28 -17.01 -15.77 -9.61
CA TYR A 28 -16.49 -14.99 -8.48
C TYR A 28 -15.17 -15.56 -7.92
N PRO A 29 -15.06 -16.87 -7.58
CA PRO A 29 -13.81 -17.43 -7.03
C PRO A 29 -12.63 -17.32 -8.01
N ALA A 30 -12.88 -17.55 -9.30
CA ALA A 30 -11.86 -17.48 -10.34
C ALA A 30 -11.32 -16.05 -10.49
N PHE A 31 -12.20 -15.03 -10.48
CA PHE A 31 -11.80 -13.63 -10.60
C PHE A 31 -11.06 -13.13 -9.38
N VAL A 32 -11.46 -13.50 -8.16
CA VAL A 32 -10.72 -13.16 -6.94
C VAL A 32 -9.30 -13.72 -6.97
N PHE A 33 -9.16 -14.98 -7.38
CA PHE A 33 -7.85 -15.62 -7.48
C PHE A 33 -6.98 -14.99 -8.57
N GLU A 34 -7.57 -14.69 -9.72
CA GLU A 34 -6.89 -13.99 -10.82
C GLU A 34 -6.43 -12.58 -10.38
N ASP A 35 -7.29 -11.80 -9.72
CA ASP A 35 -6.94 -10.47 -9.17
C ASP A 35 -5.78 -10.53 -8.18
N SER A 36 -5.77 -11.53 -7.30
CA SER A 36 -4.68 -11.73 -6.35
C SER A 36 -3.34 -12.00 -7.07
N LYS A 37 -3.35 -12.85 -8.11
CA LYS A 37 -2.17 -13.13 -8.94
C LYS A 37 -1.70 -11.90 -9.71
N ILE A 38 -2.63 -11.13 -10.28
CA ILE A 38 -2.32 -9.88 -11.00
C ILE A 38 -1.64 -8.89 -10.04
N ARG A 39 -2.22 -8.67 -8.85
CA ARG A 39 -1.63 -7.77 -7.83
C ARG A 39 -0.22 -8.20 -7.43
N ALA A 40 -0.03 -9.46 -7.12
CA ALA A 40 1.28 -9.99 -6.73
C ALA A 40 2.32 -9.80 -7.85
N TYR A 41 1.94 -10.09 -9.10
CA TYR A 41 2.81 -9.95 -10.26
C TYR A 41 3.19 -8.49 -10.53
N VAL A 42 2.21 -7.60 -10.60
CA VAL A 42 2.42 -6.17 -10.84
C VAL A 42 3.23 -5.54 -9.69
N LYS A 43 2.93 -5.89 -8.44
CA LYS A 43 3.68 -5.40 -7.27
C LYS A 43 5.14 -5.81 -7.32
N LYS A 44 5.44 -7.06 -7.73
CA LYS A 44 6.82 -7.57 -7.86
C LYS A 44 7.59 -6.82 -8.94
N LEU A 45 6.99 -6.56 -10.10
CA LEU A 45 7.63 -5.86 -11.21
C LEU A 45 7.87 -4.37 -10.90
N LEU A 46 6.88 -3.70 -10.31
CA LEU A 46 6.88 -2.25 -10.09
C LEU A 46 7.27 -1.86 -8.66
N TYR A 47 7.87 -2.77 -7.88
CA TYR A 47 8.25 -2.48 -6.49
C TYR A 47 9.19 -1.26 -6.38
N HIS A 48 10.12 -1.12 -7.31
CA HIS A 48 11.07 -0.01 -7.37
C HIS A 48 10.46 1.34 -7.76
N ALA A 49 9.27 1.32 -8.40
CA ALA A 49 8.54 2.52 -8.77
C ALA A 49 7.75 3.15 -7.59
N GLY A 50 7.69 2.46 -6.45
CA GLY A 50 6.91 2.92 -5.29
C GLY A 50 5.41 2.84 -5.54
N LEU A 51 4.93 1.63 -5.81
CA LEU A 51 3.52 1.35 -6.07
C LEU A 51 2.76 1.20 -4.74
N ALA A 52 1.86 2.15 -4.45
CA ALA A 52 1.09 2.17 -3.21
C ALA A 52 -0.22 1.39 -3.30
N LYS A 53 -0.97 1.55 -4.40
CA LYS A 53 -2.31 0.98 -4.57
C LYS A 53 -2.47 0.42 -5.98
N ILE A 54 -3.17 -0.71 -6.09
CA ILE A 54 -3.58 -1.33 -7.35
C ILE A 54 -5.08 -1.52 -7.27
N GLU A 55 -5.82 -0.82 -8.13
CA GLU A 55 -7.26 -1.01 -8.28
C GLU A 55 -7.55 -1.77 -9.56
N ILE A 56 -8.53 -2.66 -9.51
CA ILE A 56 -8.90 -3.54 -10.62
C ILE A 56 -10.37 -3.34 -10.91
N GLU A 57 -10.67 -2.96 -12.13
CA GLU A 57 -12.04 -2.87 -12.64
C GLU A 57 -12.21 -3.89 -13.77
N ARG A 58 -13.33 -4.59 -13.77
CA ARG A 58 -13.66 -5.55 -14.84
C ARG A 58 -14.97 -5.13 -15.50
N ALA A 59 -14.92 -4.91 -16.80
CA ALA A 59 -16.08 -4.60 -17.61
C ALA A 59 -15.96 -5.23 -19.00
N GLY A 60 -16.98 -5.94 -19.46
CA GLY A 60 -17.06 -6.49 -20.83
C GLY A 60 -15.89 -7.38 -21.24
N GLY A 61 -15.31 -8.16 -20.30
CA GLY A 61 -14.15 -9.02 -20.56
C GLY A 61 -12.79 -8.33 -20.59
N LYS A 62 -12.76 -6.99 -20.43
CA LYS A 62 -11.53 -6.20 -20.29
C LYS A 62 -11.24 -5.92 -18.82
N ILE A 63 -9.95 -5.83 -18.50
CA ILE A 63 -9.47 -5.53 -17.14
C ILE A 63 -8.78 -4.18 -17.17
N ARG A 64 -9.30 -3.21 -16.42
CA ARG A 64 -8.66 -1.91 -16.20
C ARG A 64 -7.89 -1.96 -14.89
N LEU A 65 -6.60 -1.69 -14.96
CA LEU A 65 -5.72 -1.58 -13.80
C LEU A 65 -5.37 -0.12 -13.58
N ILE A 66 -5.70 0.40 -12.40
CA ILE A 66 -5.35 1.74 -11.97
C ILE A 66 -4.20 1.61 -10.96
N LEU A 67 -3.04 2.13 -11.34
CA LEU A 67 -1.78 2.02 -10.60
C LEU A 67 -1.45 3.35 -9.95
N SER A 68 -1.58 3.45 -8.62
CA SER A 68 -1.18 4.66 -7.89
C SER A 68 0.28 4.52 -7.45
N THR A 69 1.15 5.36 -7.99
CA THR A 69 2.61 5.28 -7.80
C THR A 69 3.22 6.62 -7.44
N ALA A 70 4.32 6.59 -6.67
CA ALA A 70 5.12 7.78 -6.35
C ALA A 70 6.00 8.23 -7.52
N ARG A 71 6.32 7.33 -8.47
CA ARG A 71 7.23 7.61 -9.58
C ARG A 71 6.64 7.15 -10.91
N PRO A 72 5.64 7.88 -11.43
CA PRO A 72 4.94 7.49 -12.66
C PRO A 72 5.86 7.37 -13.87
N GLY A 73 6.91 8.19 -13.94
CA GLY A 73 7.88 8.15 -15.03
C GLY A 73 8.61 6.81 -15.19
N ILE A 74 8.80 6.07 -14.09
CA ILE A 74 9.42 4.73 -14.13
C ILE A 74 8.44 3.70 -14.71
N VAL A 75 7.15 3.84 -14.40
CA VAL A 75 6.10 2.92 -14.87
C VAL A 75 5.79 3.15 -16.36
N ILE A 76 5.72 4.42 -16.76
CA ILE A 76 5.41 4.79 -18.14
C ILE A 76 6.61 4.54 -19.06
N GLY A 77 7.82 4.87 -18.57
CA GLY A 77 9.04 4.76 -19.34
C GLY A 77 9.19 5.84 -20.43
N ARG A 78 10.28 5.78 -21.15
CA ARG A 78 10.52 6.71 -22.28
C ARG A 78 9.50 6.43 -23.39
N LYS A 79 8.73 7.44 -23.79
CA LYS A 79 7.69 7.36 -24.83
C LYS A 79 6.65 6.26 -24.62
N GLY A 80 6.43 5.81 -23.37
CA GLY A 80 5.42 4.79 -23.05
C GLY A 80 5.86 3.34 -23.30
N VAL A 81 7.13 3.06 -23.56
CA VAL A 81 7.61 1.69 -23.88
C VAL A 81 7.41 0.72 -22.74
N GLU A 82 7.69 1.13 -21.50
CA GLU A 82 7.58 0.24 -20.33
C GLU A 82 6.14 -0.13 -20.00
N ILE A 83 5.20 0.80 -20.16
CA ILE A 83 3.77 0.52 -19.92
C ILE A 83 3.19 -0.40 -21.00
N GLU A 84 3.60 -0.25 -22.27
CA GLU A 84 3.18 -1.17 -23.34
C GLU A 84 3.79 -2.57 -23.18
N LYS A 85 5.04 -2.67 -22.74
CA LYS A 85 5.66 -3.94 -22.39
C LYS A 85 4.90 -4.63 -21.24
N LEU A 86 4.60 -3.88 -20.17
CA LEU A 86 3.81 -4.41 -19.05
C LEU A 86 2.44 -4.91 -19.51
N ARG A 87 1.77 -4.18 -20.42
CA ARG A 87 0.50 -4.60 -21.03
C ARG A 87 0.65 -5.90 -21.80
N GLY A 88 1.71 -6.02 -22.60
CA GLY A 88 2.03 -7.25 -23.36
C GLY A 88 2.27 -8.46 -22.43
N ASP A 89 3.08 -8.30 -21.40
CA ASP A 89 3.39 -9.33 -20.42
C ASP A 89 2.13 -9.81 -19.67
N LEU A 90 1.27 -8.86 -19.27
CA LEU A 90 0.00 -9.19 -18.63
C LEU A 90 -0.94 -9.93 -19.58
N ARG A 91 -1.05 -9.50 -20.85
CA ARG A 91 -1.87 -10.16 -21.85
C ARG A 91 -1.39 -11.59 -22.12
N GLN A 92 -0.08 -11.79 -22.27
CA GLN A 92 0.51 -13.10 -22.49
C GLN A 92 0.28 -14.04 -21.30
N LYS A 93 0.42 -13.52 -20.06
CA LYS A 93 0.33 -14.34 -18.86
C LYS A 93 -1.09 -14.72 -18.44
N PHE A 94 -2.05 -13.82 -18.62
CA PHE A 94 -3.43 -13.98 -18.15
C PHE A 94 -4.45 -14.21 -19.28
N GLY A 95 -4.06 -14.06 -20.54
CA GLY A 95 -4.95 -14.29 -21.69
C GLY A 95 -6.12 -13.29 -21.79
N ARG A 96 -6.00 -12.09 -21.15
CA ARG A 96 -7.03 -11.05 -21.09
C ARG A 96 -6.51 -9.75 -21.71
N GLU A 97 -7.43 -8.89 -22.12
CA GLU A 97 -7.09 -7.54 -22.51
C GLU A 97 -6.98 -6.61 -21.28
N PHE A 98 -5.88 -5.87 -21.20
CA PHE A 98 -5.59 -4.93 -20.11
C PHE A 98 -5.57 -3.49 -20.61
N SER A 99 -6.24 -2.62 -19.87
CA SER A 99 -6.05 -1.17 -19.93
C SER A 99 -5.31 -0.73 -18.69
N LEU A 100 -4.22 0.02 -18.86
CA LEU A 100 -3.38 0.48 -17.75
C LEU A 100 -3.55 2.00 -17.60
N GLU A 101 -3.82 2.43 -16.39
CA GLU A 101 -3.89 3.83 -15.98
C GLU A 101 -2.91 4.06 -14.84
N VAL A 102 -2.16 5.16 -14.90
CA VAL A 102 -1.13 5.48 -13.90
C VAL A 102 -1.49 6.79 -13.25
N ASN A 103 -1.75 6.73 -11.94
CA ASN A 103 -2.06 7.88 -11.11
C ASN A 103 -0.85 8.25 -10.26
N GLU A 104 -0.47 9.52 -10.28
CA GLU A 104 0.63 10.03 -9.48
C GLU A 104 0.21 10.31 -8.05
N ILE A 105 1.02 9.85 -7.10
CA ILE A 105 0.91 10.18 -5.69
C ILE A 105 1.81 11.38 -5.40
N ARG A 106 1.21 12.56 -5.26
CA ARG A 106 1.94 13.81 -5.02
C ARG A 106 2.69 13.87 -3.69
N ARG A 107 2.21 13.15 -2.66
CA ARG A 107 2.80 13.13 -1.31
C ARG A 107 3.03 11.71 -0.83
N PRO A 108 4.10 11.04 -1.30
CA PRO A 108 4.40 9.64 -0.95
C PRO A 108 4.71 9.46 0.55
N GLU A 109 5.13 10.53 1.25
CA GLU A 109 5.43 10.50 2.67
C GLU A 109 4.19 10.37 3.57
N VAL A 110 2.99 10.58 3.00
CA VAL A 110 1.71 10.44 3.69
C VAL A 110 0.95 9.20 3.22
N GLU A 111 1.56 8.39 2.35
CA GLU A 111 1.02 7.08 1.93
C GLU A 111 1.63 5.95 2.77
N ALA A 112 0.79 5.37 3.65
CA ALA A 112 1.25 4.41 4.65
C ALA A 112 1.96 3.18 4.06
N GLN A 113 1.55 2.70 2.88
CA GLN A 113 2.19 1.57 2.22
C GLN A 113 3.62 1.91 1.78
N LEU A 114 3.82 3.06 1.15
CA LEU A 114 5.14 3.52 0.70
C LEU A 114 6.07 3.79 1.87
N VAL A 115 5.53 4.36 2.93
CA VAL A 115 6.24 4.60 4.18
C VAL A 115 6.68 3.28 4.83
N ALA A 116 5.81 2.27 4.87
CA ALA A 116 6.14 0.95 5.41
C ALA A 116 7.25 0.27 4.59
N GLU A 117 7.17 0.32 3.27
CA GLU A 117 8.18 -0.24 2.36
C GLU A 117 9.52 0.49 2.47
N ASN A 118 9.51 1.81 2.61
CA ASN A 118 10.72 2.59 2.82
C ASN A 118 11.43 2.21 4.13
N ILE A 119 10.67 2.02 5.23
CA ILE A 119 11.23 1.54 6.50
C ILE A 119 11.79 0.14 6.32
N ALA A 120 11.07 -0.78 5.66
CA ALA A 120 11.53 -2.14 5.41
C ALA A 120 12.87 -2.15 4.65
N GLN A 121 12.98 -1.38 3.56
CA GLN A 121 14.23 -1.24 2.80
C GLN A 121 15.38 -0.66 3.63
N GLN A 122 15.12 0.30 4.52
CA GLN A 122 16.13 0.83 5.43
C GLN A 122 16.61 -0.25 6.42
N LEU A 123 15.70 -1.08 6.95
CA LEU A 123 16.06 -2.18 7.84
C LEU A 123 16.89 -3.25 7.13
N GLU A 124 16.59 -3.60 5.89
CA GLU A 124 17.37 -4.50 5.04
C GLU A 124 18.78 -3.97 4.80
N ARG A 125 18.92 -2.64 4.64
CA ARG A 125 20.20 -1.95 4.54
C ARG A 125 20.92 -1.76 5.89
N ARG A 126 20.44 -2.42 6.96
CA ARG A 126 21.01 -2.37 8.32
C ARG A 126 21.02 -0.98 8.96
N VAL A 127 20.14 -0.09 8.56
CA VAL A 127 19.93 1.18 9.27
C VAL A 127 19.31 0.89 10.63
N ALA A 128 19.76 1.59 11.67
CA ALA A 128 19.20 1.45 13.01
C ALA A 128 17.70 1.73 13.02
N PHE A 129 16.90 0.74 13.44
CA PHE A 129 15.44 0.77 13.35
C PHE A 129 14.82 2.00 14.05
N ARG A 130 15.37 2.41 15.21
CA ARG A 130 14.92 3.62 15.92
C ARG A 130 15.10 4.89 15.10
N ARG A 131 16.22 4.99 14.39
CA ARG A 131 16.51 6.13 13.50
C ARG A 131 15.56 6.14 12.29
N ALA A 132 15.35 4.99 11.66
CA ALA A 132 14.44 4.83 10.54
C ALA A 132 13.02 5.24 10.94
N MET A 133 12.49 4.71 12.06
CA MET A 133 11.15 5.01 12.54
C MET A 133 10.97 6.49 12.90
N LYS A 134 11.88 7.07 13.69
CA LYS A 134 11.79 8.49 14.11
C LYS A 134 11.85 9.45 12.92
N ARG A 135 12.77 9.21 11.98
CA ARG A 135 12.89 10.00 10.75
C ARG A 135 11.59 9.98 9.94
N THR A 136 11.03 8.79 9.75
CA THR A 136 9.79 8.61 9.00
C THR A 136 8.60 9.30 9.67
N VAL A 137 8.47 9.19 10.99
CA VAL A 137 7.44 9.88 11.76
C VAL A 137 7.55 11.40 11.58
N SER A 138 8.75 11.95 11.72
CA SER A 138 8.99 13.39 11.53
C SER A 138 8.69 13.84 10.10
N MET A 139 9.04 13.04 9.08
CA MET A 139 8.74 13.36 7.68
C MET A 139 7.23 13.38 7.42
N ALA A 140 6.50 12.33 7.81
CA ALA A 140 5.07 12.28 7.59
C ALA A 140 4.31 13.48 8.21
N ARG A 141 4.75 13.93 9.39
CA ARG A 141 4.19 15.14 10.04
C ARG A 141 4.48 16.41 9.23
N LYS A 142 5.69 16.56 8.70
CA LYS A 142 6.06 17.72 7.87
C LYS A 142 5.25 17.80 6.57
N PHE A 143 4.89 16.66 5.98
CA PHE A 143 4.15 16.60 4.72
C PHE A 143 2.62 16.59 4.88
N GLY A 144 2.12 16.89 6.06
CA GLY A 144 0.69 17.12 6.30
C GLY A 144 -0.07 15.94 6.89
N GLY A 145 0.61 14.92 7.41
CA GLY A 145 -0.04 13.91 8.24
C GLY A 145 -0.42 14.49 9.60
N GLU A 146 -1.69 14.43 9.99
CA GLU A 146 -2.14 14.90 11.31
C GLU A 146 -1.74 13.95 12.44
N GLY A 147 -1.47 12.70 12.11
CA GLY A 147 -0.96 11.71 13.04
C GLY A 147 -0.40 10.49 12.35
N ILE A 148 0.62 9.92 12.96
CA ILE A 148 1.26 8.70 12.48
C ILE A 148 1.57 7.77 13.64
N LYS A 149 1.40 6.47 13.41
CA LYS A 149 1.87 5.39 14.26
C LYS A 149 2.65 4.40 13.40
N VAL A 150 3.87 4.11 13.80
CA VAL A 150 4.74 3.09 13.18
C VAL A 150 5.02 2.01 14.21
N THR A 151 4.91 0.74 13.80
CA THR A 151 5.23 -0.41 14.65
C THR A 151 6.14 -1.36 13.87
N CYS A 152 7.25 -1.72 14.49
CA CYS A 152 8.16 -2.75 13.98
C CYS A 152 8.18 -3.93 14.94
N SER A 153 8.00 -5.15 14.43
CA SER A 153 7.94 -6.39 15.21
C SER A 153 8.87 -7.43 14.60
N GLY A 154 9.68 -8.08 15.45
CA GLY A 154 10.63 -9.11 15.02
C GLY A 154 11.94 -9.02 15.80
N ARG A 155 13.01 -9.62 15.26
CA ARG A 155 14.37 -9.58 15.84
C ARG A 155 15.04 -8.24 15.53
N LEU A 156 14.62 -7.20 16.25
CA LEU A 156 15.08 -5.83 16.03
C LEU A 156 16.58 -5.71 16.35
N ALA A 157 17.35 -5.18 15.41
CA ALA A 157 18.81 -5.07 15.45
C ALA A 157 19.53 -6.42 15.66
N GLY A 158 18.94 -7.54 15.22
CA GLY A 158 19.54 -8.87 15.33
C GLY A 158 19.41 -9.51 16.73
N ALA A 159 18.60 -8.95 17.64
CA ALA A 159 18.39 -9.53 18.96
C ALA A 159 17.84 -10.96 18.86
N GLU A 160 18.25 -11.87 19.75
CA GLU A 160 17.77 -13.25 19.76
C GLU A 160 16.27 -13.34 20.05
N ILE A 161 15.79 -12.52 20.98
CA ILE A 161 14.39 -12.47 21.38
C ILE A 161 13.69 -11.41 20.53
N ALA A 162 12.64 -11.83 19.83
CA ALA A 162 11.78 -10.91 19.09
C ALA A 162 11.02 -9.98 20.02
N ARG A 163 10.90 -8.73 19.64
CA ARG A 163 10.13 -7.74 20.36
C ARG A 163 9.40 -6.80 19.42
N THR A 164 8.44 -6.07 19.97
CA THR A 164 7.69 -5.05 19.24
C THR A 164 8.02 -3.68 19.81
N GLU A 165 8.47 -2.79 18.95
CA GLU A 165 8.66 -1.38 19.27
C GLU A 165 7.77 -0.51 18.37
N TRP A 166 7.28 0.59 18.92
CA TRP A 166 6.43 1.51 18.19
C TRP A 166 6.72 2.96 18.55
N TYR A 167 6.47 3.84 17.57
CA TYR A 167 6.50 5.29 17.75
C TYR A 167 5.19 5.87 17.22
N ARG A 168 4.69 6.88 17.92
CA ARG A 168 3.49 7.63 17.55
C ARG A 168 3.74 9.12 17.73
N ASP A 169 3.21 9.91 16.78
CA ASP A 169 3.15 11.35 16.86
C ASP A 169 1.79 11.81 16.34
N GLY A 170 1.16 12.74 17.06
CA GLY A 170 -0.17 13.21 16.77
C GLY A 170 -1.29 12.23 17.13
N ARG A 171 -2.49 12.50 16.60
CA ARG A 171 -3.71 11.69 16.84
C ARG A 171 -3.84 10.59 15.79
N VAL A 172 -4.24 9.40 16.20
CA VAL A 172 -4.59 8.29 15.28
C VAL A 172 -5.88 7.65 15.80
N PRO A 173 -7.06 8.23 15.48
CA PRO A 173 -8.34 7.78 16.01
C PRO A 173 -8.86 6.57 15.24
N LEU A 174 -8.38 5.36 15.58
CA LEU A 174 -8.69 4.12 14.85
C LEU A 174 -10.18 3.75 14.88
N GLN A 175 -10.89 4.14 15.94
CA GLN A 175 -12.31 3.79 16.12
C GLN A 175 -13.29 4.80 15.53
N THR A 176 -12.81 5.96 15.06
CA THR A 176 -13.64 6.98 14.44
C THR A 176 -13.82 6.64 12.96
N LEU A 177 -15.06 6.40 12.50
CA LEU A 177 -15.35 6.03 11.11
C LEU A 177 -15.00 7.14 10.12
N ARG A 178 -15.35 8.39 10.44
CA ARG A 178 -15.09 9.56 9.59
C ARG A 178 -13.61 9.92 9.43
N ALA A 179 -12.73 9.35 10.28
CA ALA A 179 -11.29 9.59 10.18
C ALA A 179 -10.70 8.92 8.96
N ASP A 180 -10.01 9.69 8.10
CA ASP A 180 -9.26 9.15 6.97
C ASP A 180 -7.94 8.56 7.45
N ILE A 181 -7.93 7.24 7.64
CA ILE A 181 -6.74 6.50 8.06
C ILE A 181 -6.28 5.60 6.94
N VAL A 182 -5.04 5.82 6.52
CA VAL A 182 -4.33 4.96 5.58
C VAL A 182 -3.47 3.98 6.37
N TYR A 183 -3.51 2.72 5.97
CA TYR A 183 -2.74 1.63 6.58
C TYR A 183 -1.78 1.01 5.57
N GLY A 184 -0.56 0.72 5.99
CA GLY A 184 0.44 0.03 5.21
C GLY A 184 1.12 -1.08 6.01
N PHE A 185 1.45 -2.16 5.32
CA PHE A 185 2.20 -3.29 5.84
C PHE A 185 3.33 -3.66 4.89
N ALA A 186 4.51 -3.87 5.45
CA ALA A 186 5.66 -4.36 4.70
C ALA A 186 6.50 -5.31 5.58
N GLU A 187 7.18 -6.22 4.93
CA GLU A 187 8.11 -7.15 5.55
C GLU A 187 9.54 -6.81 5.12
N ALA A 188 10.44 -6.70 6.09
CA ALA A 188 11.87 -6.53 5.84
C ALA A 188 12.56 -7.88 6.02
N HIS A 189 13.16 -8.38 4.95
CA HIS A 189 13.93 -9.63 4.96
C HIS A 189 15.36 -9.36 5.39
N THR A 190 15.67 -9.62 6.64
CA THR A 190 17.00 -9.44 7.21
C THR A 190 17.75 -10.77 7.35
N THR A 191 19.06 -10.72 7.54
CA THR A 191 19.89 -11.91 7.80
C THR A 191 19.47 -12.69 9.05
N TYR A 192 18.78 -12.03 9.99
CA TYR A 192 18.34 -12.62 11.26
C TYR A 192 16.87 -13.05 11.25
N GLY A 193 16.18 -12.90 10.11
CA GLY A 193 14.76 -13.22 9.95
C GLY A 193 13.93 -12.05 9.43
N ILE A 194 12.62 -12.19 9.48
CA ILE A 194 11.67 -11.21 8.95
C ILE A 194 11.27 -10.24 10.05
N ILE A 195 11.25 -8.93 9.73
CA ILE A 195 10.73 -7.88 10.59
C ILE A 195 9.47 -7.33 9.92
N GLY A 196 8.33 -7.45 10.60
CA GLY A 196 7.07 -6.87 10.14
C GLY A 196 6.97 -5.39 10.50
N VAL A 197 6.68 -4.55 9.51
CA VAL A 197 6.48 -3.11 9.65
C VAL A 197 5.03 -2.78 9.40
N LYS A 198 4.35 -2.15 10.36
CA LYS A 198 2.96 -1.67 10.24
C LYS A 198 2.93 -0.16 10.44
N VAL A 199 2.25 0.53 9.55
CA VAL A 199 2.15 2.00 9.56
C VAL A 199 0.68 2.40 9.47
N TRP A 200 0.28 3.34 10.33
CA TRP A 200 -1.02 4.01 10.27
C TRP A 200 -0.77 5.51 10.14
N ILE A 201 -1.38 6.13 9.16
CA ILE A 201 -1.31 7.58 8.95
C ILE A 201 -2.72 8.12 8.95
N TYR A 202 -2.96 9.12 9.78
CA TYR A 202 -4.19 9.88 9.84
C TYR A 202 -4.04 11.16 9.03
N LYS A 203 -4.92 11.35 8.03
CA LYS A 203 -4.90 12.49 7.10
C LYS A 203 -5.89 13.61 7.49
N GLY A 204 -6.79 13.34 8.43
CA GLY A 204 -7.85 14.25 8.81
C GLY A 204 -9.22 13.56 8.86
N GLU A 205 -10.28 14.33 9.06
CA GLU A 205 -11.66 13.83 9.06
C GLU A 205 -12.35 14.17 7.74
N ILE A 206 -13.10 13.21 7.20
CA ILE A 206 -13.99 13.42 6.05
C ILE A 206 -15.38 13.67 6.61
N LEU A 207 -15.86 14.91 6.54
CA LEU A 207 -17.15 15.32 7.08
C LEU A 207 -18.26 15.21 6.05
N ASP A 208 -17.96 15.47 4.77
CA ASP A 208 -18.89 15.31 3.66
C ASP A 208 -18.71 13.95 3.00
N LYS A 209 -19.82 13.35 2.54
CA LYS A 209 -19.82 12.09 1.80
C LYS A 209 -19.35 12.30 0.35
N GLU A 210 -18.17 12.85 0.15
CA GLU A 210 -17.46 12.61 -1.10
C GLU A 210 -16.92 11.17 -1.07
N VAL A 211 -17.84 10.24 -1.23
CA VAL A 211 -17.47 8.88 -1.65
C VAL A 211 -16.97 9.04 -3.06
N ASP A 212 -15.69 8.87 -3.27
CA ASP A 212 -15.12 8.78 -4.62
C ASP A 212 -15.99 7.84 -5.46
N GLN A 213 -16.80 8.41 -6.34
CA GLN A 213 -17.64 7.71 -7.31
C GLN A 213 -16.77 7.05 -8.39
#